data_1aa285eabb80e6cb65a78139f3820c54
#
_entry.id   1aa285eabb80e6cb65a78139f3820c54
#
_cell.length_a   1.000
_cell.length_b   1.000
_cell.length_c   1.000
_cell.angle_alpha   90.00
_cell.angle_beta   90.00
_cell.angle_gamma   90.00
#
_symmetry.space_group_name_H-M   'P 1'
#
loop_
_entity.id
_entity.type
_entity.pdbx_description
1 polymer ?
#
loop_
_entity_poly.entity_id
_entity_poly.type
_entity_poly.pdbx_seq_one_letter_code
_entity_poly.pdbx_strand_id
1 'polypeptide(L)'
;LVGLESQSHRACNVMAYGDLKRLELAIALANNPKLLLMDEPAAGMAPLERIGLMQLTADIVKERNISVLFTEHDMDVVFAHAHRIIVLNRGELIAEGTPEEVRNNERVQEVYLGGGSTFKDEED
;
A
#
# COMPACT_ATOMS: atom_id res chain seq x y z
N LEU A 1 -5.23 -13.01 -14.09
CA LEU A 1 -4.80 -11.63 -13.86
C LEU A 1 -4.08 -11.45 -12.52
N VAL A 2 -4.61 -12.03 -11.46
CA VAL A 2 -4.04 -11.94 -10.11
C VAL A 2 -3.22 -13.18 -9.73
N GLY A 3 -2.98 -14.11 -10.64
CA GLY A 3 -2.16 -15.31 -10.44
C GLY A 3 -2.83 -16.40 -9.62
N LEU A 4 -4.15 -16.50 -9.66
CA LEU A 4 -4.92 -17.50 -8.91
C LEU A 4 -5.59 -18.57 -9.78
N GLU A 5 -5.21 -18.71 -11.03
CA GLU A 5 -5.84 -19.65 -11.97
C GLU A 5 -5.81 -21.09 -11.46
N SER A 6 -4.72 -21.51 -10.85
CA SER A 6 -4.57 -22.86 -10.27
C SER A 6 -5.50 -23.10 -9.09
N GLN A 7 -6.08 -22.06 -8.51
CA GLN A 7 -6.95 -22.11 -7.34
C GLN A 7 -8.41 -21.80 -7.64
N SER A 8 -8.79 -21.71 -8.91
CA SER A 8 -10.13 -21.30 -9.35
C SER A 8 -11.26 -22.16 -8.79
N HIS A 9 -10.98 -23.42 -8.43
CA HIS A 9 -11.96 -24.36 -7.86
C HIS A 9 -11.84 -24.57 -6.36
N ARG A 10 -10.95 -23.82 -5.68
CA ARG A 10 -10.80 -23.93 -4.22
C ARG A 10 -11.81 -23.04 -3.50
N ALA A 11 -12.35 -23.56 -2.41
CA ALA A 11 -13.15 -22.74 -1.49
C ALA A 11 -12.28 -21.67 -0.82
N CYS A 12 -12.83 -20.47 -0.63
CA CYS A 12 -12.08 -19.35 -0.04
C CYS A 12 -11.57 -19.62 1.37
N ASN A 13 -12.28 -20.42 2.16
CA ASN A 13 -11.89 -20.75 3.52
C ASN A 13 -10.65 -21.63 3.65
N VAL A 14 -10.17 -22.22 2.55
CA VAL A 14 -8.93 -23.04 2.51
C VAL A 14 -7.78 -22.32 1.82
N MET A 15 -7.99 -21.08 1.39
CA MET A 15 -6.95 -20.28 0.75
C MET A 15 -6.03 -19.63 1.78
N ALA A 16 -4.75 -19.49 1.43
CA ALA A 16 -3.81 -18.70 2.22
C ALA A 16 -4.23 -17.22 2.24
N TYR A 17 -3.86 -16.51 3.30
CA TYR A 17 -4.26 -15.10 3.49
C TYR A 17 -3.86 -14.20 2.32
N GLY A 18 -2.62 -14.34 1.81
CA GLY A 18 -2.16 -13.58 0.65
C GLY A 18 -2.99 -13.85 -0.60
N ASP A 19 -3.41 -15.09 -0.82
CA ASP A 19 -4.28 -15.47 -1.93
C ASP A 19 -5.69 -14.90 -1.78
N LEU A 20 -6.23 -14.82 -0.55
CA LEU A 20 -7.49 -14.15 -0.28
C LEU A 20 -7.41 -12.67 -0.62
N LYS A 21 -6.31 -12.00 -0.31
CA LYS A 21 -6.09 -10.60 -0.67
C LYS A 21 -6.05 -10.39 -2.18
N ARG A 22 -5.44 -11.30 -2.91
CA ARG A 22 -5.44 -11.29 -4.38
C ARG A 22 -6.84 -11.53 -4.95
N LEU A 23 -7.63 -12.40 -4.33
CA LEU A 23 -9.02 -12.62 -4.70
C LEU A 23 -9.88 -11.37 -4.49
N GLU A 24 -9.72 -10.68 -3.37
CA GLU A 24 -10.40 -9.40 -3.10
C GLU A 24 -10.09 -8.37 -4.19
N LEU A 25 -8.84 -8.27 -4.60
CA LEU A 25 -8.41 -7.41 -5.70
C LEU A 25 -9.09 -7.80 -7.02
N ALA A 26 -9.15 -9.10 -7.34
CA ALA A 26 -9.80 -9.60 -8.55
C ALA A 26 -11.29 -9.27 -8.56
N ILE A 27 -11.99 -9.39 -7.44
CA ILE A 27 -13.40 -9.05 -7.30
C ILE A 27 -13.62 -7.55 -7.55
N ALA A 28 -12.79 -6.71 -6.98
CA ALA A 28 -12.86 -5.27 -7.20
C ALA A 28 -12.64 -4.90 -8.67
N LEU A 29 -11.70 -5.58 -9.34
CA LEU A 29 -11.38 -5.35 -10.76
C LEU A 29 -12.46 -5.86 -11.72
N ALA A 30 -13.30 -6.81 -11.30
CA ALA A 30 -14.35 -7.40 -12.14
C ALA A 30 -15.38 -6.36 -12.61
N ASN A 31 -15.54 -5.26 -11.91
CA ASN A 31 -16.43 -4.17 -12.26
C ASN A 31 -15.81 -3.15 -13.23
N ASN A 32 -14.62 -3.38 -13.73
CA ASN A 32 -13.87 -2.45 -14.59
C ASN A 32 -13.80 -1.04 -14.02
N PRO A 33 -13.29 -0.85 -12.79
CA PRO A 33 -13.28 0.46 -12.15
C PRO A 33 -12.34 1.43 -12.85
N LYS A 34 -12.62 2.71 -12.72
CA LYS A 34 -11.69 3.79 -13.06
C LYS A 34 -10.84 4.21 -11.85
N LEU A 35 -11.39 4.01 -10.67
CA LEU A 35 -10.75 4.27 -9.40
C LEU A 35 -10.88 3.06 -8.50
N LEU A 36 -9.76 2.57 -7.99
CA LEU A 36 -9.69 1.49 -7.02
C LEU A 36 -9.37 2.06 -5.64
N LEU A 37 -10.19 1.74 -4.67
CA LEU A 37 -9.99 2.15 -3.27
C LEU A 37 -9.54 0.94 -2.45
N MET A 38 -8.41 1.07 -1.77
CA MET A 38 -7.83 0.00 -0.97
C MET A 38 -7.50 0.52 0.44
N ASP A 39 -8.05 -0.12 1.44
CA ASP A 39 -7.78 0.22 2.84
C ASP A 39 -6.79 -0.78 3.44
N GLU A 40 -5.60 -0.29 3.77
CA GLU A 40 -4.49 -1.08 4.31
C GLU A 40 -4.29 -2.42 3.57
N PRO A 41 -4.07 -2.42 2.25
CA PRO A 41 -4.09 -3.65 1.45
C PRO A 41 -3.02 -4.66 1.85
N ALA A 42 -1.92 -4.21 2.41
CA ALA A 42 -0.80 -5.07 2.80
C ALA A 42 -0.82 -5.49 4.28
N ALA A 43 -1.84 -5.09 5.05
CA ALA A 43 -1.94 -5.39 6.47
C ALA A 43 -1.99 -6.90 6.74
N GLY A 44 -1.22 -7.36 7.73
CA GLY A 44 -1.20 -8.75 8.13
C GLY A 44 -0.46 -9.71 7.20
N MET A 45 0.15 -9.21 6.14
CA MET A 45 0.91 -10.03 5.19
C MET A 45 2.40 -10.09 5.53
N ALA A 46 3.04 -11.22 5.20
CA ALA A 46 4.49 -11.33 5.28
C ALA A 46 5.17 -10.35 4.32
N PRO A 47 6.41 -9.89 4.61
CA PRO A 47 7.08 -8.87 3.80
C PRO A 47 7.16 -9.16 2.31
N LEU A 48 7.49 -10.39 1.92
CA LEU A 48 7.55 -10.76 0.50
C LEU A 48 6.18 -10.78 -0.17
N GLU A 49 5.16 -11.20 0.56
CA GLU A 49 3.78 -11.19 0.08
C GLU A 49 3.27 -9.75 -0.12
N ARG A 50 3.62 -8.83 0.80
CA ARG A 50 3.29 -7.41 0.66
C ARG A 50 3.89 -6.81 -0.60
N ILE A 51 5.17 -7.05 -0.82
CA ILE A 51 5.85 -6.58 -2.02
C ILE A 51 5.17 -7.12 -3.27
N GLY A 52 4.86 -8.42 -3.29
CA GLY A 52 4.19 -9.07 -4.40
C GLY A 52 2.81 -8.50 -4.71
N LEU A 53 1.99 -8.28 -3.68
CA LEU A 53 0.65 -7.71 -3.84
C LEU A 53 0.71 -6.26 -4.36
N MET A 54 1.58 -5.44 -3.79
CA MET A 54 1.70 -4.05 -4.21
C MET A 54 2.27 -3.92 -5.61
N GLN A 55 3.23 -4.76 -5.99
CA GLN A 55 3.77 -4.79 -7.34
C GLN A 55 2.72 -5.24 -8.35
N LEU A 56 1.95 -6.28 -8.03
CA LEU A 56 0.84 -6.75 -8.86
C LEU A 56 -0.18 -5.64 -9.07
N THR A 57 -0.55 -4.93 -8.01
CA THR A 57 -1.47 -3.79 -8.07
C THR A 57 -0.93 -2.69 -8.98
N ALA A 58 0.34 -2.33 -8.84
CA ALA A 58 0.98 -1.33 -9.67
C ALA A 58 0.96 -1.70 -11.16
N ASP A 59 1.23 -2.96 -11.48
CA ASP A 59 1.24 -3.45 -12.85
C ASP A 59 -0.15 -3.43 -13.49
N ILE A 60 -1.17 -3.85 -12.75
CA ILE A 60 -2.58 -3.85 -13.21
C ILE A 60 -3.08 -2.42 -13.44
N VAL A 61 -2.78 -1.54 -12.51
CA VAL A 61 -3.15 -0.12 -12.59
C VAL A 61 -2.58 0.53 -13.84
N LYS A 62 -1.31 0.28 -14.12
CA LYS A 62 -0.64 0.80 -15.30
C LYS A 62 -1.22 0.21 -16.59
N GLU A 63 -1.41 -1.11 -16.64
CA GLU A 63 -1.93 -1.82 -17.80
C GLU A 63 -3.35 -1.39 -18.15
N ARG A 64 -4.21 -1.24 -17.14
CA ARG A 64 -5.63 -0.91 -17.31
C ARG A 64 -5.94 0.59 -17.23
N ASN A 65 -4.95 1.41 -17.01
CA ASN A 65 -5.12 2.86 -16.83
C ASN A 65 -6.14 3.22 -15.74
N ILE A 66 -6.00 2.59 -14.59
CA ILE A 66 -6.83 2.80 -13.41
C ILE A 66 -6.08 3.72 -12.43
N SER A 67 -6.80 4.53 -11.68
CA SER A 67 -6.24 5.25 -10.54
C SER A 67 -6.47 4.46 -9.26
N VAL A 68 -5.53 4.51 -8.32
CA VAL A 68 -5.65 3.87 -7.01
C VAL A 68 -5.47 4.90 -5.91
N LEU A 69 -6.37 4.84 -4.94
CA LEU A 69 -6.20 5.48 -3.65
C LEU A 69 -6.10 4.38 -2.59
N PHE A 70 -4.99 4.29 -1.90
CA PHE A 70 -4.82 3.33 -0.81
C PHE A 70 -4.38 4.01 0.48
N THR A 71 -4.78 3.43 1.60
CA THR A 71 -4.33 3.85 2.91
C THR A 71 -3.30 2.85 3.43
N GLU A 72 -2.27 3.34 4.08
CA GLU A 72 -1.25 2.54 4.75
C GLU A 72 -0.64 3.31 5.92
N HIS A 73 -0.20 2.58 6.90
CA HIS A 73 0.61 3.11 8.00
C HIS A 73 2.07 2.64 7.94
N ASP A 74 2.37 1.68 7.09
CA ASP A 74 3.75 1.25 6.79
C ASP A 74 4.35 2.24 5.78
N MET A 75 5.26 3.07 6.26
CA MET A 75 5.86 4.12 5.44
C MET A 75 6.69 3.55 4.29
N ASP A 76 7.32 2.41 4.47
CA ASP A 76 8.12 1.77 3.42
C ASP A 76 7.25 1.39 2.23
N VAL A 77 6.05 0.85 2.48
CA VAL A 77 5.08 0.53 1.43
C VAL A 77 4.62 1.81 0.70
N VAL A 78 4.30 2.85 1.45
CA VAL A 78 3.84 4.12 0.89
C VAL A 78 4.90 4.75 0.00
N PHE A 79 6.12 4.88 0.49
CA PHE A 79 7.21 5.52 -0.27
C PHE A 79 7.64 4.71 -1.49
N ALA A 80 7.51 3.38 -1.44
CA ALA A 80 7.87 2.52 -2.55
C ALA A 80 6.86 2.55 -3.71
N HIS A 81 5.59 2.81 -3.44
CA HIS A 81 4.52 2.59 -4.42
C HIS A 81 3.68 3.82 -4.75
N ALA A 82 3.58 4.80 -3.86
CA ALA A 82 2.75 5.98 -4.09
C ALA A 82 3.46 7.01 -5.00
N HIS A 83 2.71 7.60 -5.92
CA HIS A 83 3.17 8.75 -6.72
C HIS A 83 2.91 10.07 -6.01
N ARG A 84 1.84 10.13 -5.23
CA ARG A 84 1.44 11.28 -4.43
C ARG A 84 0.96 10.80 -3.09
N ILE A 85 1.34 11.50 -2.03
CA ILE A 85 1.05 11.12 -0.65
C ILE A 85 0.31 12.26 0.04
N ILE A 86 -0.73 11.89 0.77
CA ILE A 86 -1.44 12.76 1.71
C ILE A 86 -1.23 12.18 3.09
N VAL A 87 -0.76 12.98 4.02
CA VAL A 87 -0.50 12.55 5.39
C VAL A 87 -1.51 13.17 6.34
N LEU A 88 -2.22 12.31 7.04
CA LEU A 88 -3.19 12.70 8.05
C LEU A 88 -2.68 12.32 9.45
N ASN A 89 -2.92 13.18 10.41
CA ASN A 89 -2.66 12.91 11.82
C ASN A 89 -3.80 13.47 12.64
N ARG A 90 -4.47 12.62 13.40
CA ARG A 90 -5.60 12.99 14.26
C ARG A 90 -6.66 13.83 13.54
N GLY A 91 -6.99 13.44 12.31
CA GLY A 91 -8.00 14.12 11.51
C GLY A 91 -7.53 15.40 10.81
N GLU A 92 -6.26 15.75 10.94
CA GLU A 92 -5.68 16.94 10.29
C GLU A 92 -4.72 16.53 9.15
N LEU A 93 -4.79 17.27 8.06
CA LEU A 93 -3.83 17.15 6.98
C LEU A 93 -2.53 17.86 7.38
N ILE A 94 -1.44 17.10 7.47
CA ILE A 94 -0.14 17.65 7.89
C ILE A 94 0.87 17.78 6.75
N ALA A 95 0.69 17.02 5.68
CA ALA A 95 1.54 17.11 4.49
C ALA A 95 0.84 16.54 3.27
N GLU A 96 1.22 17.03 2.10
CA GLU A 96 0.77 16.53 0.80
C GLU A 96 1.86 16.80 -0.23
N GLY A 97 2.17 15.83 -1.08
CA GLY A 97 3.15 16.00 -2.13
C GLY A 97 3.69 14.69 -2.67
N THR A 98 4.83 14.79 -3.36
CA THR A 98 5.58 13.62 -3.83
C THR A 98 6.17 12.84 -2.65
N PRO A 99 6.54 11.57 -2.84
CA PRO A 99 7.22 10.81 -1.78
C PRO A 99 8.45 11.52 -1.21
N GLU A 100 9.25 12.17 -2.04
CA GLU A 100 10.43 12.91 -1.61
C GLU A 100 10.08 14.12 -0.75
N GLU A 101 9.11 14.93 -1.18
CA GLU A 101 8.63 16.09 -0.41
C GLU A 101 8.09 15.69 0.95
N VAL A 102 7.28 14.64 1.00
CA VAL A 102 6.68 14.14 2.24
C VAL A 102 7.73 13.54 3.16
N ARG A 103 8.68 12.78 2.63
CA ARG A 103 9.78 12.21 3.41
C ARG A 103 10.62 13.27 4.10
N ASN A 104 10.84 14.40 3.44
CA ASN A 104 11.64 15.52 3.94
C ASN A 104 10.86 16.49 4.81
N ASN A 105 9.56 16.29 4.97
CA ASN A 105 8.73 17.13 5.84
C ASN A 105 9.03 16.85 7.31
N GLU A 106 9.42 17.89 8.06
CA GLU A 106 9.80 17.76 9.48
C GLU A 106 8.69 17.20 10.34
N ARG A 107 7.46 17.64 10.14
CA ARG A 107 6.32 17.18 10.93
C ARG A 107 5.96 15.71 10.66
N VAL A 108 6.11 15.26 9.43
CA VAL A 108 5.95 13.85 9.06
C VAL A 108 7.01 13.01 9.75
N GLN A 109 8.25 13.47 9.77
CA GLN A 109 9.34 12.80 10.45
C GLN A 109 9.09 12.66 11.95
N GLU A 110 8.57 13.68 12.59
CA GLU A 110 8.24 13.65 14.00
C GLU A 110 7.11 12.65 14.33
N VAL A 111 6.07 12.61 13.50
CA VAL A 111 4.86 11.84 13.77
C VAL A 111 4.98 10.38 13.34
N TYR A 112 5.51 10.13 12.16
CA TYR A 112 5.48 8.81 11.54
C TYR A 112 6.84 8.15 11.37
N LEU A 113 7.87 8.91 11.16
CA LEU A 113 9.23 8.39 11.00
C LEU A 113 9.99 8.39 12.33
N GLY A 114 9.30 8.82 13.34
CA GLY A 114 9.42 8.59 14.78
C GLY A 114 10.80 8.55 15.38
N GLY A 115 11.70 9.21 15.00
CA GLY A 115 12.97 9.05 15.63
C GLY A 115 14.15 9.26 14.71
N GLY A 116 13.93 9.97 13.64
CA GLY A 116 15.04 10.45 12.86
C GLY A 116 16.06 11.23 13.69
N SER A 117 15.59 11.89 14.74
CA SER A 117 16.44 12.55 15.72
C SER A 117 17.03 11.60 16.75
N THR A 118 16.30 10.58 17.15
CA THR A 118 16.74 9.62 18.17
C THR A 118 17.85 8.72 17.66
N PHE A 119 17.81 8.36 16.39
CA PHE A 119 18.86 7.54 15.77
C PHE A 119 20.14 8.32 15.49
N LYS A 120 20.05 9.64 15.34
CA LYS A 120 21.25 10.48 15.18
C LYS A 120 21.98 10.69 16.50
N ASP A 121 21.23 10.69 17.60
CA ASP A 121 21.81 10.88 18.93
C ASP A 121 22.50 9.61 19.44
N GLU A 122 22.18 8.42 18.87
CA GLU A 122 22.84 7.16 19.22
C GLU A 122 24.12 6.89 18.39
N GLU A 123 24.29 7.57 17.26
CA GLU A 123 25.49 7.44 16.43
C GLU A 123 26.59 8.45 16.80
N ASP A 124 26.25 9.43 17.57
CA ASP A 124 27.18 10.42 18.10
C ASP A 124 27.64 10.03 19.53
#